data_a239a1b449d576fad8de249440098976
#
_entry.id   a239a1b449d576fad8de249440098976
#
_cell.length_a   1.000
_cell.length_b   1.000
_cell.length_c   1.000
_cell.angle_alpha   90.00
_cell.angle_beta   90.00
_cell.angle_gamma   90.00
#
_symmetry.space_group_name_H-M   'P 1'
#
loop_
_entity.id
_entity.type
_entity.pdbx_description
1 polymer ?
#
loop_
_entity_poly.entity_id
_entity_poly.type
_entity_poly.pdbx_seq_one_letter_code
_entity_poly.pdbx_strand_id
1 'polypeptide(L)'
;MNKIKRAALCIIVISVVFGIKLSNKETDVSAKQTLFVMGDSKSSFYPRKKYPRQGWVQQFIPMLKSKGKVKPYHLEECKDYENVVRYDFHKYSIENWSKGGISCKTFYETGRFAGMLKRIRKNDYVIIALQHNDKKPDVGEKVADYKHYLTYFTQHIQRKGGKVIFMTTPPKNYADRKTFKIYVPEYRNTML
;
A
#
# COMPACT_ATOMS: atom_id res chain seq x y z
N MET A 1 32.17 48.90 13.93
CA MET A 1 31.31 47.70 14.05
C MET A 1 29.86 48.18 14.09
N ASN A 2 29.08 47.84 13.04
CA ASN A 2 27.77 48.43 12.82
C ASN A 2 26.77 48.03 13.92
N LYS A 3 25.88 48.93 14.34
CA LYS A 3 24.86 48.70 15.39
C LYS A 3 24.03 47.41 15.13
N ILE A 4 23.83 47.08 13.87
CA ILE A 4 23.12 45.82 13.45
C ILE A 4 23.93 44.57 13.84
N LYS A 5 25.26 44.56 13.70
CA LYS A 5 26.12 43.44 14.10
C LYS A 5 26.15 43.24 15.63
N ARG A 6 26.02 44.31 16.41
CA ARG A 6 25.91 44.22 17.87
C ARG A 6 24.57 43.68 18.33
N ALA A 7 23.47 44.05 17.66
CA ALA A 7 22.13 43.48 17.97
C ALA A 7 22.05 42.01 17.65
N ALA A 8 22.58 41.54 16.51
CA ALA A 8 22.62 40.14 16.14
C ALA A 8 23.45 39.29 17.11
N LEU A 9 24.59 39.83 17.57
CA LEU A 9 25.45 39.15 18.56
C LEU A 9 24.77 39.03 19.92
N CYS A 10 24.02 40.04 20.39
CA CYS A 10 23.24 39.97 21.63
C CYS A 10 22.11 38.92 21.56
N ILE A 11 21.44 38.74 20.42
CA ILE A 11 20.39 37.73 20.25
C ILE A 11 20.96 36.31 20.32
N ILE A 12 22.14 36.09 19.70
CA ILE A 12 22.84 34.80 19.75
C ILE A 12 23.28 34.46 21.18
N VAL A 13 23.81 35.42 21.94
CA VAL A 13 24.25 35.22 23.32
C VAL A 13 23.07 34.92 24.26
N ILE A 14 21.94 35.61 24.09
CA ILE A 14 20.73 35.36 24.89
C ILE A 14 20.18 33.95 24.62
N SER A 15 20.24 33.45 23.38
CA SER A 15 19.79 32.08 23.02
C SER A 15 20.64 30.98 23.66
N VAL A 16 21.93 31.25 23.87
CA VAL A 16 22.88 30.30 24.48
C VAL A 16 22.77 30.30 26.02
N VAL A 17 22.53 31.45 26.64
CA VAL A 17 22.51 31.57 28.11
C VAL A 17 21.20 31.14 28.73
N PHE A 18 20.07 31.31 28.05
CA PHE A 18 18.76 30.97 28.61
C PHE A 18 18.19 29.63 28.15
N GLY A 19 18.92 28.83 27.35
CA GLY A 19 18.45 27.49 26.95
C GLY A 19 17.07 27.50 26.26
N ILE A 20 16.69 28.62 25.65
CA ILE A 20 15.43 28.73 24.89
C ILE A 20 15.60 27.85 23.64
N LYS A 21 15.22 26.57 23.76
CA LYS A 21 14.86 25.77 22.59
C LYS A 21 13.68 26.51 21.94
N LEU A 22 13.95 27.27 20.89
CA LEU A 22 12.94 27.56 19.89
C LEU A 22 12.57 26.19 19.31
N SER A 23 11.60 25.55 19.95
CA SER A 23 10.87 24.46 19.35
C SER A 23 10.16 25.09 18.15
N ASN A 24 10.77 24.96 16.98
CA ASN A 24 9.99 24.94 15.77
C ASN A 24 8.99 23.80 15.98
N LYS A 25 7.80 24.13 16.51
CA LYS A 25 6.60 23.37 16.22
C LYS A 25 6.42 23.54 14.71
N GLU A 26 7.18 22.73 13.92
CA GLU A 26 6.63 22.28 12.66
C GLU A 26 5.24 21.78 13.05
N THR A 27 4.24 22.50 12.63
CA THR A 27 2.90 21.96 12.52
C THR A 27 3.09 20.75 11.63
N ASP A 28 3.25 19.59 12.26
CA ASP A 28 3.20 18.29 11.61
C ASP A 28 1.81 18.25 10.96
N VAL A 29 1.76 18.73 9.72
CA VAL A 29 0.65 18.44 8.82
C VAL A 29 0.76 16.95 8.66
N SER A 30 0.11 16.23 9.57
CA SER A 30 0.08 14.78 9.65
C SER A 30 -0.08 14.26 8.23
N ALA A 31 1.01 13.74 7.69
CA ALA A 31 1.05 13.30 6.30
C ALA A 31 -0.12 12.34 6.11
N LYS A 32 -1.01 12.69 5.20
CA LYS A 32 -2.26 11.97 4.91
C LYS A 32 -1.99 10.48 4.81
N GLN A 33 -2.65 9.69 5.67
CA GLN A 33 -2.46 8.24 5.76
C GLN A 33 -2.85 7.57 4.44
N THR A 34 -2.09 6.59 4.01
CA THR A 34 -2.36 5.86 2.78
C THR A 34 -2.63 4.38 3.08
N LEU A 35 -3.68 3.86 2.45
CA LEU A 35 -3.96 2.43 2.37
C LEU A 35 -3.42 1.91 1.04
N PHE A 36 -2.39 1.08 1.09
CA PHE A 36 -1.86 0.38 -0.07
C PHE A 36 -2.57 -0.96 -0.26
N VAL A 37 -2.86 -1.33 -1.50
CA VAL A 37 -3.40 -2.65 -1.84
C VAL A 37 -2.43 -3.37 -2.75
N MET A 38 -1.91 -4.49 -2.26
CA MET A 38 -1.01 -5.41 -2.93
C MET A 38 -1.78 -6.67 -3.25
N GLY A 39 -2.18 -6.87 -4.52
CA GLY A 39 -3.07 -7.96 -4.88
C GLY A 39 -2.99 -8.37 -6.36
N ASP A 40 -3.79 -9.37 -6.70
CA ASP A 40 -3.91 -9.95 -8.04
C ASP A 40 -5.07 -9.37 -8.85
N SER A 41 -5.56 -10.12 -9.85
CA SER A 41 -6.67 -9.73 -10.72
C SER A 41 -7.97 -9.40 -9.97
N LYS A 42 -8.19 -9.94 -8.78
CA LYS A 42 -9.40 -9.66 -7.99
C LYS A 42 -9.40 -8.26 -7.40
N SER A 43 -8.21 -7.68 -7.19
CA SER A 43 -8.02 -6.35 -6.64
C SER A 43 -7.63 -5.30 -7.69
N SER A 44 -7.15 -5.75 -8.87
CA SER A 44 -6.58 -4.90 -9.92
C SER A 44 -7.56 -3.84 -10.42
N PHE A 45 -7.02 -2.70 -10.85
CA PHE A 45 -7.80 -1.69 -11.56
C PHE A 45 -8.06 -2.15 -13.00
N TYR A 46 -9.31 -1.98 -13.44
CA TYR A 46 -9.73 -2.24 -14.83
C TYR A 46 -10.37 -0.98 -15.41
N PRO A 47 -9.87 -0.45 -16.54
CA PRO A 47 -10.47 0.71 -17.20
C PRO A 47 -11.86 0.37 -17.74
N ARG A 48 -12.68 1.41 -17.97
CA ARG A 48 -14.09 1.27 -18.39
C ARG A 48 -14.31 0.34 -19.58
N LYS A 49 -13.37 0.30 -20.54
CA LYS A 49 -13.41 -0.60 -21.70
C LYS A 49 -13.38 -2.11 -21.34
N LYS A 50 -13.03 -2.45 -20.12
CA LYS A 50 -12.99 -3.84 -19.62
C LYS A 50 -14.22 -4.23 -18.80
N TYR A 51 -15.19 -3.31 -18.62
CA TYR A 51 -16.42 -3.61 -17.88
C TYR A 51 -17.22 -4.73 -18.55
N PRO A 52 -17.91 -5.60 -17.78
CA PRO A 52 -18.17 -5.49 -16.34
C PRO A 52 -17.04 -5.94 -15.39
N ARG A 53 -15.85 -6.32 -15.92
CA ARG A 53 -14.72 -6.74 -15.11
C ARG A 53 -14.20 -5.58 -14.27
N GLN A 54 -14.22 -5.77 -12.95
CA GLN A 54 -13.73 -4.82 -11.96
C GLN A 54 -13.04 -5.57 -10.80
N GLY A 55 -11.99 -4.98 -10.24
CA GLY A 55 -11.43 -5.46 -8.99
C GLY A 55 -12.25 -4.96 -7.80
N TRP A 56 -12.19 -5.67 -6.67
CA TRP A 56 -12.94 -5.30 -5.47
C TRP A 56 -12.63 -3.88 -4.98
N VAL A 57 -11.40 -3.40 -5.17
CA VAL A 57 -11.02 -2.02 -4.79
C VAL A 57 -11.89 -1.00 -5.51
N GLN A 58 -12.13 -1.17 -6.83
CA GLN A 58 -12.98 -0.26 -7.61
C GLN A 58 -14.43 -0.24 -7.12
N GLN A 59 -14.93 -1.40 -6.66
CA GLN A 59 -16.28 -1.53 -6.11
C GLN A 59 -16.37 -1.00 -4.68
N PHE A 60 -15.30 -1.05 -3.92
CA PHE A 60 -15.22 -0.57 -2.56
C PHE A 60 -15.21 0.98 -2.47
N ILE A 61 -14.53 1.64 -3.41
CA ILE A 61 -14.40 3.11 -3.43
C ILE A 61 -15.75 3.85 -3.30
N PRO A 62 -16.80 3.52 -4.07
CA PRO A 62 -18.10 4.20 -3.95
C PRO A 62 -18.81 4.02 -2.61
N MET A 63 -18.44 2.98 -1.84
CA MET A 63 -19.02 2.71 -0.51
C MET A 63 -18.41 3.59 0.58
N LEU A 64 -17.25 4.19 0.30
CA LEU A 64 -16.55 5.05 1.25
C LEU A 64 -17.16 6.46 1.27
N LYS A 65 -17.41 6.97 2.48
CA LYS A 65 -17.94 8.33 2.64
C LYS A 65 -16.93 9.37 2.12
N SER A 66 -17.31 10.20 1.16
CA SER A 66 -16.52 11.32 0.67
C SER A 66 -17.40 12.54 0.36
N LYS A 67 -16.78 13.73 0.33
CA LYS A 67 -17.45 14.98 -0.08
C LYS A 67 -17.43 15.11 -1.62
N GLY A 68 -17.92 14.13 -2.33
CA GLY A 68 -17.94 14.14 -3.79
C GLY A 68 -17.44 12.83 -4.40
N LYS A 69 -17.46 12.76 -5.73
CA LYS A 69 -17.07 11.56 -6.48
C LYS A 69 -15.54 11.45 -6.55
N VAL A 70 -14.99 10.45 -5.90
CA VAL A 70 -13.56 10.12 -5.97
C VAL A 70 -13.27 9.38 -7.27
N LYS A 71 -12.35 9.91 -8.07
CA LYS A 71 -11.89 9.29 -9.33
C LYS A 71 -10.49 8.73 -9.17
N PRO A 72 -10.17 7.59 -9.84
CA PRO A 72 -8.81 7.09 -9.91
C PRO A 72 -7.95 7.96 -10.81
N TYR A 73 -6.66 8.07 -10.47
CA TYR A 73 -5.66 8.63 -11.35
C TYR A 73 -4.34 7.87 -11.22
N HIS A 74 -3.51 7.94 -12.26
CA HIS A 74 -2.17 7.37 -12.26
C HIS A 74 -1.18 8.36 -11.67
N LEU A 75 -0.24 7.85 -10.90
CA LEU A 75 0.88 8.63 -10.37
C LEU A 75 2.03 8.60 -11.36
N GLU A 76 2.62 9.76 -11.67
CA GLU A 76 3.77 9.84 -12.58
C GLU A 76 4.96 9.01 -12.07
N GLU A 77 5.16 9.00 -10.75
CA GLU A 77 6.22 8.21 -10.10
C GLU A 77 5.99 6.69 -10.19
N CYS A 78 4.83 6.28 -10.68
CA CYS A 78 4.43 4.88 -10.83
C CYS A 78 4.17 4.50 -12.29
N LYS A 79 4.56 5.31 -13.27
CA LYS A 79 4.33 5.09 -14.70
C LYS A 79 4.87 3.75 -15.20
N ASP A 80 5.98 3.27 -14.63
CA ASP A 80 6.60 1.99 -14.98
C ASP A 80 5.82 0.77 -14.46
N TYR A 81 4.78 1.00 -13.64
CA TYR A 81 3.96 -0.06 -13.07
C TYR A 81 2.54 -0.01 -13.62
N GLU A 82 2.26 -0.90 -14.55
CA GLU A 82 0.92 -1.05 -15.14
C GLU A 82 -0.18 -1.15 -14.07
N ASN A 83 -1.29 -0.46 -14.27
CA ASN A 83 -2.51 -0.46 -13.44
C ASN A 83 -2.36 0.09 -12.01
N VAL A 84 -1.25 0.72 -11.64
CA VAL A 84 -1.19 1.42 -10.36
C VAL A 84 -2.03 2.68 -10.44
N VAL A 85 -3.00 2.79 -9.53
CA VAL A 85 -3.90 3.94 -9.44
C VAL A 85 -4.04 4.41 -8.00
N ARG A 86 -4.24 5.72 -7.84
CA ARG A 86 -4.50 6.35 -6.56
C ARG A 86 -5.90 6.96 -6.52
N TYR A 87 -6.49 6.92 -5.35
CA TYR A 87 -7.76 7.55 -4.99
C TYR A 87 -7.53 8.44 -3.78
N ASP A 88 -7.80 9.75 -3.91
CA ASP A 88 -7.65 10.70 -2.81
C ASP A 88 -8.97 11.04 -2.16
N PHE A 89 -9.06 10.78 -0.86
CA PHE A 89 -10.11 11.23 0.04
C PHE A 89 -9.63 12.42 0.88
N HIS A 90 -10.51 13.06 1.60
CA HIS A 90 -10.12 14.22 2.42
C HIS A 90 -9.06 13.85 3.47
N LYS A 91 -9.27 12.76 4.22
CA LYS A 91 -8.42 12.37 5.36
C LYS A 91 -7.39 11.28 5.05
N TYR A 92 -7.53 10.55 3.97
CA TYR A 92 -6.66 9.41 3.62
C TYR A 92 -6.61 9.24 2.11
N SER A 93 -5.74 8.33 1.65
CA SER A 93 -5.64 7.95 0.25
C SER A 93 -5.64 6.43 0.12
N ILE A 94 -5.96 5.92 -1.06
CA ILE A 94 -5.83 4.50 -1.39
C ILE A 94 -4.94 4.39 -2.63
N GLU A 95 -3.85 3.64 -2.54
CA GLU A 95 -3.01 3.28 -3.68
C GLU A 95 -3.19 1.80 -4.01
N ASN A 96 -3.75 1.52 -5.17
CA ASN A 96 -3.94 0.15 -5.63
C ASN A 96 -2.76 -0.27 -6.52
N TRP A 97 -1.88 -1.11 -5.99
CA TRP A 97 -0.70 -1.67 -6.65
C TRP A 97 -0.96 -3.04 -7.27
N SER A 98 -2.18 -3.52 -7.24
CA SER A 98 -2.56 -4.84 -7.72
C SER A 98 -2.42 -4.97 -9.25
N LYS A 99 -2.05 -6.17 -9.70
CA LYS A 99 -1.93 -6.51 -11.14
C LYS A 99 -2.52 -7.89 -11.42
N GLY A 100 -3.24 -8.02 -12.52
CA GLY A 100 -3.76 -9.31 -12.95
C GLY A 100 -2.67 -10.32 -13.27
N GLY A 101 -2.83 -11.56 -12.82
CA GLY A 101 -1.88 -12.65 -13.08
C GLY A 101 -0.67 -12.70 -12.14
N ILE A 102 -0.46 -11.71 -11.29
CA ILE A 102 0.72 -11.61 -10.42
C ILE A 102 0.61 -12.55 -9.21
N SER A 103 1.73 -13.17 -8.81
CA SER A 103 1.95 -13.91 -7.55
C SER A 103 2.84 -13.09 -6.61
N CYS A 104 3.11 -13.58 -5.40
CA CYS A 104 4.10 -12.99 -4.49
C CYS A 104 5.47 -12.91 -5.14
N LYS A 105 5.93 -14.02 -5.74
CA LYS A 105 7.19 -14.10 -6.46
C LYS A 105 7.29 -13.03 -7.54
N THR A 106 6.34 -12.97 -8.46
CA THR A 106 6.37 -12.01 -9.56
C THR A 106 6.13 -10.57 -9.10
N PHE A 107 5.42 -10.34 -7.99
CA PHE A 107 5.30 -9.01 -7.39
C PHE A 107 6.65 -8.51 -6.85
N TYR A 108 7.48 -9.41 -6.34
CA TYR A 108 8.85 -9.12 -5.91
C TYR A 108 9.78 -8.92 -7.13
N GLU A 109 9.86 -9.89 -8.02
CA GLU A 109 10.81 -9.92 -9.14
C GLU A 109 10.63 -8.78 -10.14
N THR A 110 9.40 -8.34 -10.37
CA THR A 110 9.11 -7.18 -11.24
C THR A 110 9.40 -5.82 -10.59
N GLY A 111 9.99 -5.79 -9.39
CA GLY A 111 10.29 -4.56 -8.66
C GLY A 111 9.06 -3.81 -8.13
N ARG A 112 7.84 -4.36 -8.32
CA ARG A 112 6.60 -3.71 -7.90
C ARG A 112 6.54 -3.51 -6.38
N PHE A 113 7.03 -4.50 -5.61
CA PHE A 113 7.14 -4.35 -4.16
C PHE A 113 8.12 -3.23 -3.78
N ALA A 114 9.29 -3.17 -4.41
CA ALA A 114 10.28 -2.14 -4.13
C ALA A 114 9.75 -0.73 -4.46
N GLY A 115 9.02 -0.59 -5.58
CA GLY A 115 8.35 0.66 -5.93
C GLY A 115 7.32 1.10 -4.90
N MET A 116 6.45 0.19 -4.49
CA MET A 116 5.45 0.43 -3.44
C MET A 116 6.11 0.77 -2.09
N LEU A 117 7.15 0.03 -1.70
CA LEU A 117 7.84 0.20 -0.41
C LEU A 117 8.48 1.59 -0.26
N LYS A 118 8.97 2.19 -1.35
CA LYS A 118 9.51 3.57 -1.33
C LYS A 118 8.46 4.60 -0.88
N ARG A 119 7.18 4.32 -1.10
CA ARG A 119 6.07 5.23 -0.83
C ARG A 119 5.44 5.05 0.54
N ILE A 120 5.64 3.88 1.17
CA ILE A 120 5.10 3.56 2.49
C ILE A 120 5.78 4.42 3.56
N ARG A 121 4.97 5.00 4.43
CA ARG A 121 5.35 5.84 5.57
C ARG A 121 4.83 5.23 6.87
N LYS A 122 5.32 5.75 8.00
CA LYS A 122 4.83 5.38 9.33
C LYS A 122 3.31 5.57 9.42
N ASN A 123 2.64 4.59 10.00
CA ASN A 123 1.18 4.51 10.17
C ASN A 123 0.36 4.26 8.90
N ASP A 124 0.96 4.08 7.72
CA ASP A 124 0.24 3.60 6.56
C ASP A 124 -0.20 2.14 6.74
N TYR A 125 -1.22 1.73 6.00
CA TYR A 125 -1.69 0.34 5.97
C TYR A 125 -1.39 -0.30 4.63
N VAL A 126 -1.08 -1.59 4.65
CA VAL A 126 -0.90 -2.41 3.45
C VAL A 126 -1.78 -3.65 3.54
N ILE A 127 -2.75 -3.77 2.64
CA ILE A 127 -3.51 -5.00 2.44
C ILE A 127 -2.73 -5.89 1.49
N ILE A 128 -2.34 -7.09 1.95
CA ILE A 128 -1.76 -8.14 1.11
C ILE A 128 -2.85 -9.15 0.76
N ALA A 129 -3.28 -9.13 -0.52
CA ALA A 129 -4.34 -9.97 -1.08
C ALA A 129 -3.81 -10.86 -2.22
N LEU A 130 -2.55 -11.32 -2.13
CA LEU A 130 -1.91 -12.25 -3.06
C LEU A 130 -2.10 -13.67 -2.54
N GLN A 131 -2.50 -14.59 -3.41
CA GLN A 131 -2.64 -16.02 -3.11
C GLN A 131 -3.04 -16.83 -4.33
N HIS A 132 -3.90 -16.28 -5.19
CA HIS A 132 -4.58 -17.05 -6.23
C HIS A 132 -3.64 -17.55 -7.32
N ASN A 133 -2.64 -16.77 -7.68
CA ASN A 133 -1.67 -17.13 -8.72
C ASN A 133 -0.45 -17.87 -8.15
N ASP A 134 -0.25 -17.83 -6.84
CA ASP A 134 0.93 -18.37 -6.17
C ASP A 134 1.04 -19.89 -6.31
N LYS A 135 -0.05 -20.59 -6.55
CA LYS A 135 -0.06 -22.02 -6.84
C LYS A 135 0.15 -22.39 -8.32
N LYS A 136 0.19 -21.41 -9.23
CA LYS A 136 0.30 -21.70 -10.66
C LYS A 136 1.74 -22.06 -11.03
N PRO A 137 1.97 -23.06 -11.89
CA PRO A 137 3.32 -23.54 -12.22
C PRO A 137 4.20 -22.48 -12.90
N ASP A 138 3.59 -21.57 -13.66
CA ASP A 138 4.28 -20.58 -14.51
C ASP A 138 4.66 -19.29 -13.78
N VAL A 139 3.89 -18.90 -12.77
CA VAL A 139 4.08 -17.61 -12.07
C VAL A 139 4.06 -17.73 -10.54
N GLY A 140 3.78 -18.91 -10.03
CA GLY A 140 3.68 -19.18 -8.61
C GLY A 140 4.95 -19.75 -8.00
N GLU A 141 4.83 -20.19 -6.77
CA GLU A 141 5.89 -20.80 -5.98
C GLU A 141 5.33 -21.88 -5.05
N LYS A 142 6.23 -22.66 -4.44
CA LYS A 142 5.85 -23.61 -3.38
C LYS A 142 5.33 -22.87 -2.14
N VAL A 143 4.56 -23.53 -1.31
CA VAL A 143 4.00 -22.96 -0.07
C VAL A 143 5.08 -22.40 0.85
N ALA A 144 6.26 -23.04 0.93
CA ALA A 144 7.38 -22.56 1.72
C ALA A 144 7.91 -21.21 1.21
N ASP A 145 8.06 -21.08 -0.12
CA ASP A 145 8.52 -19.85 -0.75
C ASP A 145 7.46 -18.74 -0.62
N TYR A 146 6.18 -19.07 -0.75
CA TYR A 146 5.07 -18.15 -0.49
C TYR A 146 5.14 -17.59 0.93
N LYS A 147 5.34 -18.46 1.94
CA LYS A 147 5.54 -18.03 3.34
C LYS A 147 6.74 -17.10 3.47
N HIS A 148 7.85 -17.43 2.78
CA HIS A 148 9.04 -16.59 2.76
C HIS A 148 8.75 -15.18 2.22
N TYR A 149 8.07 -15.08 1.07
CA TYR A 149 7.68 -13.78 0.49
C TYR A 149 6.76 -12.98 1.41
N LEU A 150 5.73 -13.61 2.01
CA LEU A 150 4.85 -12.92 2.95
C LEU A 150 5.62 -12.38 4.16
N THR A 151 6.54 -13.18 4.70
CA THR A 151 7.40 -12.77 5.82
C THR A 151 8.30 -11.60 5.41
N TYR A 152 8.94 -11.70 4.24
CA TYR A 152 9.79 -10.64 3.69
C TYR A 152 9.02 -9.32 3.52
N PHE A 153 7.87 -9.35 2.88
CA PHE A 153 7.03 -8.17 2.67
C PHE A 153 6.61 -7.55 4.00
N THR A 154 6.12 -8.37 4.92
CA THR A 154 5.68 -7.93 6.25
C THR A 154 6.78 -7.22 7.00
N GLN A 155 7.96 -7.82 7.09
CA GLN A 155 9.09 -7.23 7.80
C GLN A 155 9.53 -5.89 7.20
N HIS A 156 9.59 -5.79 5.87
CA HIS A 156 10.01 -4.55 5.21
C HIS A 156 8.98 -3.43 5.36
N ILE A 157 7.68 -3.75 5.29
CA ILE A 157 6.59 -2.80 5.55
C ILE A 157 6.65 -2.31 7.00
N GLN A 158 6.82 -3.23 7.97
CA GLN A 158 6.90 -2.90 9.39
C GLN A 158 8.13 -2.05 9.73
N ARG A 159 9.29 -2.32 9.10
CA ARG A 159 10.50 -1.47 9.25
C ARG A 159 10.27 -0.03 8.78
N LYS A 160 9.35 0.19 7.84
CA LYS A 160 8.89 1.54 7.43
C LYS A 160 7.85 2.14 8.39
N GLY A 161 7.43 1.40 9.43
CA GLY A 161 6.36 1.78 10.34
C GLY A 161 4.96 1.58 9.76
N GLY A 162 4.83 0.86 8.65
CA GLY A 162 3.55 0.44 8.06
C GLY A 162 2.91 -0.72 8.82
N LYS A 163 1.60 -0.88 8.66
CA LYS A 163 0.79 -1.94 9.27
C LYS A 163 0.28 -2.87 8.19
N VAL A 164 0.40 -4.19 8.39
CA VAL A 164 0.00 -5.20 7.41
C VAL A 164 -1.35 -5.81 7.79
N ILE A 165 -2.20 -6.00 6.77
CA ILE A 165 -3.47 -6.70 6.85
C ILE A 165 -3.45 -7.79 5.78
N PHE A 166 -3.56 -9.06 6.18
CA PHE A 166 -3.72 -10.15 5.23
C PHE A 166 -5.19 -10.31 4.84
N MET A 167 -5.45 -10.42 3.53
CA MET A 167 -6.77 -10.67 2.98
C MET A 167 -6.74 -12.01 2.25
N THR A 168 -7.41 -13.02 2.80
CA THR A 168 -7.51 -14.35 2.21
C THR A 168 -8.37 -14.32 0.94
N THR A 169 -8.10 -15.25 0.03
CA THR A 169 -8.93 -15.46 -1.17
C THR A 169 -10.31 -15.93 -0.77
N PRO A 170 -11.41 -15.38 -1.34
CA PRO A 170 -12.74 -15.89 -1.11
C PRO A 170 -12.86 -17.34 -1.57
N PRO A 171 -13.76 -18.14 -0.96
CA PRO A 171 -14.00 -19.50 -1.38
C PRO A 171 -14.45 -19.56 -2.84
N LYS A 172 -14.02 -20.59 -3.56
CA LYS A 172 -14.38 -20.79 -4.95
C LYS A 172 -15.50 -21.85 -5.02
N ASN A 173 -16.60 -21.50 -5.70
CA ASN A 173 -17.61 -22.48 -6.04
C ASN A 173 -17.07 -23.38 -7.18
N TYR A 174 -16.93 -24.67 -6.92
CA TYR A 174 -16.71 -25.67 -7.94
C TYR A 174 -18.08 -26.16 -8.46
N ALA A 175 -18.16 -26.52 -9.72
CA ALA A 175 -19.34 -26.68 -10.58
C ALA A 175 -20.57 -27.42 -10.05
N ASP A 176 -20.52 -28.08 -8.92
CA ASP A 176 -21.65 -28.81 -8.32
C ASP A 176 -22.60 -27.93 -7.47
N ARG A 177 -22.30 -26.64 -7.33
CA ARG A 177 -23.06 -25.63 -6.56
C ARG A 177 -23.47 -26.02 -5.11
N LYS A 178 -23.14 -27.22 -4.67
CA LYS A 178 -23.54 -27.74 -3.36
C LYS A 178 -22.50 -27.59 -2.27
N THR A 179 -21.23 -27.41 -2.64
CA THR A 179 -20.15 -27.30 -1.66
C THR A 179 -19.22 -26.14 -1.97
N PHE A 180 -19.11 -25.21 -1.04
CA PHE A 180 -18.06 -24.18 -1.08
C PHE A 180 -16.77 -24.77 -0.53
N LYS A 181 -15.81 -25.07 -1.40
CA LYS A 181 -14.48 -25.49 -0.98
C LYS A 181 -13.56 -24.29 -0.83
N ILE A 182 -12.77 -24.29 0.24
CA ILE A 182 -11.67 -23.34 0.40
C ILE A 182 -10.65 -23.64 -0.71
N TYR A 183 -10.36 -22.62 -1.50
CA TYR A 183 -9.42 -22.74 -2.57
C TYR A 183 -7.99 -22.58 -2.02
N VAL A 184 -7.14 -23.59 -2.27
CA VAL A 184 -5.75 -23.65 -1.80
C VAL A 184 -5.61 -23.42 -0.27
N PRO A 185 -6.17 -24.32 0.55
CA PRO A 185 -6.20 -24.16 2.00
C PRO A 185 -4.79 -23.99 2.61
N GLU A 186 -3.79 -24.64 2.06
CA GLU A 186 -2.40 -24.57 2.49
C GLU A 186 -1.80 -23.15 2.35
N TYR A 187 -2.10 -22.45 1.26
CA TYR A 187 -1.66 -21.05 1.07
C TYR A 187 -2.46 -20.09 1.97
N ARG A 188 -3.76 -20.34 2.13
CA ARG A 188 -4.58 -19.54 3.05
C ARG A 188 -4.09 -19.66 4.49
N ASN A 189 -3.82 -20.87 4.96
CA ASN A 189 -3.39 -21.12 6.33
C ASN A 189 -2.04 -20.50 6.64
N THR A 190 -1.23 -20.20 5.62
CA THR A 190 0.03 -19.43 5.78
C THR A 190 -0.22 -17.97 6.16
N MET A 191 -1.39 -17.42 5.85
CA MET A 191 -1.78 -16.04 6.18
C MET A 191 -2.43 -15.92 7.57
N LEU A 192 -2.90 -17.03 8.14
CA LEU A 192 -3.54 -17.09 9.47
C LEU A 192 -2.53 -17.32 10.58
#